data_49d6f1dd858fe281f6f7f37390fd0f40
#
_entry.id   49d6f1dd858fe281f6f7f37390fd0f40
#
_cell.length_a   1.000
_cell.length_b   1.000
_cell.length_c   1.000
_cell.angle_alpha   90.00
_cell.angle_beta   90.00
_cell.angle_gamma   90.00
#
_symmetry.space_group_name_H-M   'P 1'
#
loop_
_entity.id
_entity.type
_entity.pdbx_description
1 polymer ?
#
loop_
_entity_poly.entity_id
_entity_poly.type
_entity_poly.pdbx_seq_one_letter_code
_entity_poly.pdbx_strand_id
1 'polypeptide(L)'
;MPARAKSLDPVVYPETDHMGEHELQRFIAELLRPLIERYLKSRGVVAHVGADTFLYFAKGDPTQRIAPDVYVLEGVSQELAVSSWKLWEGTPAPKFALEVVTSDALKDYDDIPAIFGRIGGHELVLFDPEARPTSRKRARFTVFRRGAQGFQLVERTHGDRVRSEALGCWLRAVGEGASRRVRLAIDEHGDVLFPTEAEALEADRAAAETARASAEQARAAAEAENARLRAEIEELRRRRG
;
A
#
# COMPACT_ATOMS: atom_id res chain seq x y z
N MET A 1 32.33 -26.48 -45.76
CA MET A 1 30.93 -26.11 -45.43
C MET A 1 30.95 -25.51 -44.06
N PRO A 2 30.63 -24.19 -43.86
CA PRO A 2 30.59 -23.64 -42.53
C PRO A 2 29.31 -24.12 -41.81
N ALA A 3 29.47 -24.56 -40.56
CA ALA A 3 28.37 -24.98 -39.72
C ALA A 3 27.41 -23.79 -39.50
N ARG A 4 26.15 -24.01 -39.84
CA ARG A 4 25.04 -23.08 -39.61
C ARG A 4 24.90 -22.88 -38.10
N ALA A 5 25.23 -21.68 -37.59
CA ALA A 5 24.93 -21.30 -36.21
C ALA A 5 23.43 -21.51 -35.97
N LYS A 6 23.07 -22.36 -35.01
CA LYS A 6 21.70 -22.46 -34.52
C LYS A 6 21.33 -21.10 -33.95
N SER A 7 20.40 -20.42 -34.60
CA SER A 7 19.70 -19.29 -34.03
C SER A 7 19.05 -19.80 -32.74
N LEU A 8 19.50 -19.29 -31.59
CA LEU A 8 18.81 -19.47 -30.35
C LEU A 8 17.48 -18.72 -30.52
N ASP A 9 16.37 -19.45 -30.49
CA ASP A 9 15.05 -18.83 -30.46
C ASP A 9 15.01 -17.80 -29.32
N PRO A 10 14.47 -16.62 -29.57
CA PRO A 10 14.43 -15.58 -28.55
C PRO A 10 13.63 -16.09 -27.34
N VAL A 11 14.20 -15.95 -26.16
CA VAL A 11 13.50 -16.32 -24.91
C VAL A 11 12.30 -15.40 -24.74
N VAL A 12 11.09 -15.98 -24.66
CA VAL A 12 9.83 -15.26 -24.43
C VAL A 12 9.59 -15.20 -22.92
N TYR A 13 9.35 -13.99 -22.41
CA TYR A 13 8.96 -13.76 -21.03
C TYR A 13 7.45 -13.46 -20.99
N PRO A 14 6.60 -14.40 -20.48
CA PRO A 14 5.18 -14.12 -20.29
C PRO A 14 4.93 -12.90 -19.43
N GLU A 15 3.85 -12.16 -19.71
CA GLU A 15 3.49 -10.93 -18.98
C GLU A 15 2.49 -11.21 -17.85
N THR A 16 1.71 -12.27 -17.95
CA THR A 16 0.70 -12.68 -16.96
C THR A 16 0.69 -14.20 -16.80
N ASP A 17 0.27 -14.64 -15.63
CA ASP A 17 -0.07 -16.03 -15.33
C ASP A 17 -1.57 -16.09 -14.98
N HIS A 18 -2.38 -16.74 -15.80
CA HIS A 18 -3.83 -16.85 -15.59
C HIS A 18 -4.22 -17.93 -14.57
N MET A 19 -3.34 -18.28 -13.65
CA MET A 19 -3.63 -19.24 -12.60
C MET A 19 -4.35 -18.57 -11.44
N GLY A 20 -5.66 -18.70 -11.42
CA GLY A 20 -6.62 -18.51 -10.34
C GLY A 20 -6.20 -17.66 -9.14
N GLU A 21 -6.21 -16.35 -9.31
CA GLU A 21 -6.10 -15.41 -8.19
C GLU A 21 -7.28 -15.63 -7.23
N HIS A 22 -7.00 -15.84 -5.94
CA HIS A 22 -8.04 -15.89 -4.95
C HIS A 22 -8.67 -14.49 -4.79
N GLU A 23 -9.99 -14.40 -4.84
CA GLU A 23 -10.75 -13.14 -4.74
C GLU A 23 -10.31 -12.29 -3.55
N LEU A 24 -9.96 -12.91 -2.42
CA LEU A 24 -9.46 -12.22 -1.24
C LEU A 24 -8.09 -11.55 -1.45
N GLN A 25 -7.15 -12.19 -2.17
CA GLN A 25 -5.85 -11.61 -2.54
C GLN A 25 -6.05 -10.35 -3.36
N ARG A 26 -6.89 -10.45 -4.40
CA ARG A 26 -7.21 -9.31 -5.26
C ARG A 26 -7.79 -8.15 -4.46
N PHE A 27 -8.78 -8.37 -3.61
CA PHE A 27 -9.37 -7.30 -2.78
C PHE A 27 -8.36 -6.65 -1.83
N ILE A 28 -7.40 -7.42 -1.30
CA ILE A 28 -6.34 -6.88 -0.44
C ILE A 28 -5.37 -6.04 -1.28
N ALA A 29 -4.93 -6.54 -2.42
CA ALA A 29 -4.01 -5.82 -3.32
C ALA A 29 -4.64 -4.55 -3.89
N GLU A 30 -5.90 -4.60 -4.34
CA GLU A 30 -6.66 -3.45 -4.86
C GLU A 30 -6.80 -2.31 -3.83
N LEU A 31 -6.94 -2.64 -2.55
CA LEU A 31 -7.00 -1.66 -1.48
C LEU A 31 -5.60 -1.16 -1.09
N LEU A 32 -4.64 -2.08 -0.90
CA LEU A 32 -3.35 -1.77 -0.29
C LEU A 32 -2.40 -1.04 -1.25
N ARG A 33 -2.38 -1.42 -2.53
CA ARG A 33 -1.53 -0.80 -3.55
C ARG A 33 -1.72 0.72 -3.63
N PRO A 34 -2.92 1.27 -3.90
CA PRO A 34 -3.12 2.71 -3.98
C PRO A 34 -2.93 3.41 -2.62
N LEU A 35 -3.16 2.71 -1.53
CA LEU A 35 -2.95 3.24 -0.19
C LEU A 35 -1.46 3.45 0.09
N ILE A 36 -0.59 2.47 -0.24
CA ILE A 36 0.87 2.59 -0.14
C ILE A 36 1.37 3.70 -1.06
N GLU A 37 0.91 3.76 -2.31
CA GLU A 37 1.29 4.79 -3.28
C GLU A 37 1.01 6.20 -2.72
N ARG A 38 -0.21 6.46 -2.25
CA ARG A 38 -0.57 7.75 -1.63
C ARG A 38 0.27 8.05 -0.39
N TYR A 39 0.50 7.05 0.45
CA TYR A 39 1.29 7.20 1.66
C TYR A 39 2.74 7.60 1.33
N LEU A 40 3.41 6.86 0.43
CA LEU A 40 4.77 7.18 0.02
C LEU A 40 4.87 8.54 -0.66
N LYS A 41 3.91 8.88 -1.53
CA LYS A 41 3.81 10.19 -2.17
C LYS A 41 3.67 11.32 -1.13
N SER A 42 2.85 11.13 -0.08
CA SER A 42 2.70 12.12 1.00
C SER A 42 3.99 12.33 1.81
N ARG A 43 4.91 11.34 1.76
CA ARG A 43 6.23 11.40 2.39
C ARG A 43 7.34 11.90 1.45
N GLY A 44 7.00 12.25 0.21
CA GLY A 44 7.99 12.66 -0.79
C GLY A 44 8.89 11.52 -1.30
N VAL A 45 8.49 10.26 -1.08
CA VAL A 45 9.25 9.09 -1.54
C VAL A 45 8.87 8.78 -2.97
N VAL A 46 9.85 8.74 -3.88
CA VAL A 46 9.67 8.27 -5.25
C VAL A 46 9.73 6.75 -5.24
N ALA A 47 8.64 6.10 -5.62
CA ALA A 47 8.55 4.65 -5.68
C ALA A 47 7.49 4.22 -6.69
N HIS A 48 7.69 3.03 -7.28
CA HIS A 48 6.66 2.31 -8.03
C HIS A 48 6.01 1.27 -7.11
N VAL A 49 4.70 1.38 -6.94
CA VAL A 49 3.90 0.43 -6.18
C VAL A 49 3.11 -0.42 -7.17
N GLY A 50 3.49 -1.68 -7.29
CA GLY A 50 2.87 -2.63 -8.21
C GLY A 50 2.15 -3.76 -7.50
N ALA A 51 1.41 -4.56 -8.27
CA ALA A 51 0.73 -5.78 -7.85
C ALA A 51 0.75 -6.79 -9.01
N ASP A 52 0.87 -8.07 -8.70
CA ASP A 52 0.77 -9.20 -9.63
C ASP A 52 1.60 -9.09 -10.92
N THR A 53 2.65 -8.27 -10.89
CA THR A 53 3.54 -8.08 -12.03
C THR A 53 4.79 -8.92 -11.86
N PHE A 54 5.16 -9.67 -12.90
CA PHE A 54 6.35 -10.52 -12.84
C PHE A 54 7.65 -9.73 -12.65
N LEU A 55 8.42 -10.16 -11.66
CA LEU A 55 9.80 -9.76 -11.45
C LEU A 55 10.69 -10.93 -11.86
N TYR A 56 11.26 -10.85 -13.05
CA TYR A 56 12.23 -11.82 -13.55
C TYR A 56 13.62 -11.56 -12.96
N PHE A 57 14.27 -12.60 -12.44
CA PHE A 57 15.54 -12.45 -11.78
C PHE A 57 16.70 -13.29 -12.38
N ALA A 58 16.45 -14.06 -13.43
CA ALA A 58 17.49 -14.78 -14.19
C ALA A 58 17.33 -14.56 -15.68
N LYS A 59 18.34 -13.94 -16.32
CA LYS A 59 18.34 -13.71 -17.75
C LYS A 59 18.45 -15.05 -18.49
N GLY A 60 17.56 -15.26 -19.47
CA GLY A 60 17.52 -16.47 -20.29
C GLY A 60 16.66 -17.60 -19.70
N ASP A 61 16.14 -17.45 -18.50
CA ASP A 61 15.23 -18.43 -17.88
C ASP A 61 13.92 -17.75 -17.40
N PRO A 62 12.84 -17.83 -18.19
CA PRO A 62 11.57 -17.21 -17.83
C PRO A 62 10.82 -17.93 -16.68
N THR A 63 11.30 -19.04 -16.21
CA THR A 63 10.76 -19.71 -15.03
C THR A 63 11.22 -19.08 -13.73
N GLN A 64 12.34 -18.35 -13.74
CA GLN A 64 12.91 -17.67 -12.59
C GLN A 64 12.25 -16.30 -12.38
N ARG A 65 11.05 -16.32 -11.83
CA ARG A 65 10.22 -15.15 -11.57
C ARG A 65 9.43 -15.27 -10.27
N ILE A 66 9.01 -14.14 -9.75
CA ILE A 66 7.96 -14.01 -8.72
C ILE A 66 6.99 -12.91 -9.16
N ALA A 67 5.77 -12.95 -8.64
CA ALA A 67 4.77 -11.89 -8.82
C ALA A 67 4.12 -11.62 -7.46
N PRO A 68 4.70 -10.72 -6.64
CA PRO A 68 4.13 -10.42 -5.33
C PRO A 68 2.76 -9.76 -5.45
N ASP A 69 1.85 -10.09 -4.52
CA ASP A 69 0.50 -9.50 -4.47
C ASP A 69 0.56 -7.97 -4.38
N VAL A 70 1.52 -7.43 -3.61
CA VAL A 70 1.86 -6.00 -3.59
C VAL A 70 3.38 -5.86 -3.41
N TYR A 71 4.01 -4.96 -4.17
CA TYR A 71 5.44 -4.67 -4.02
C TYR A 71 5.77 -3.19 -4.23
N VAL A 72 6.93 -2.77 -3.72
CA VAL A 72 7.45 -1.41 -3.84
C VAL A 72 8.87 -1.44 -4.40
N LEU A 73 9.09 -0.75 -5.52
CA LEU A 73 10.40 -0.47 -6.10
C LEU A 73 10.76 0.99 -5.81
N GLU A 74 11.60 1.21 -4.81
CA GLU A 74 12.05 2.56 -4.42
C GLU A 74 12.95 3.16 -5.49
N GLY A 75 12.78 4.46 -5.79
CA GLY A 75 13.52 5.19 -6.82
C GLY A 75 12.97 5.00 -8.25
N VAL A 76 11.92 4.20 -8.43
CA VAL A 76 11.26 4.00 -9.73
C VAL A 76 9.99 4.85 -9.81
N SER A 77 9.78 5.55 -10.93
CA SER A 77 8.56 6.37 -11.12
C SER A 77 7.30 5.51 -11.19
N GLN A 78 6.23 5.95 -10.52
CA GLN A 78 4.91 5.32 -10.61
C GLN A 78 4.30 5.43 -12.01
N GLU A 79 4.68 6.44 -12.78
CA GLU A 79 4.16 6.67 -14.13
C GLU A 79 4.71 5.68 -15.16
N LEU A 80 5.73 4.91 -14.79
CA LEU A 80 6.34 3.94 -15.70
C LEU A 80 5.40 2.73 -15.89
N ALA A 81 4.81 2.63 -17.07
CA ALA A 81 3.98 1.49 -17.44
C ALA A 81 4.85 0.34 -17.96
N VAL A 82 4.87 -0.77 -17.24
CA VAL A 82 5.60 -1.99 -17.63
C VAL A 82 4.71 -3.21 -17.51
N SER A 83 4.91 -4.19 -18.37
CA SER A 83 4.22 -5.48 -18.30
C SER A 83 4.95 -6.48 -17.39
N SER A 84 6.26 -6.29 -17.21
CA SER A 84 7.11 -7.10 -16.34
C SER A 84 8.43 -6.38 -16.01
N TRP A 85 9.02 -6.75 -14.90
CA TRP A 85 10.32 -6.22 -14.47
C TRP A 85 11.43 -7.24 -14.73
N LYS A 86 12.58 -6.77 -15.15
CA LYS A 86 13.78 -7.59 -15.33
C LYS A 86 14.89 -7.02 -14.48
N LEU A 87 15.20 -7.69 -13.36
CA LEU A 87 16.15 -7.17 -12.36
C LEU A 87 17.56 -6.95 -12.93
N TRP A 88 17.94 -7.68 -13.98
CA TRP A 88 19.23 -7.50 -14.66
C TRP A 88 19.28 -6.28 -15.62
N GLU A 89 18.18 -5.59 -15.83
CA GLU A 89 18.09 -4.38 -16.67
C GLU A 89 18.14 -3.08 -15.85
N GLY A 90 18.65 -3.16 -14.61
CA GLY A 90 18.78 -1.99 -13.73
C GLY A 90 17.57 -1.72 -12.86
N THR A 91 16.55 -2.60 -12.88
CA THR A 91 15.43 -2.54 -11.92
C THR A 91 15.95 -2.86 -10.52
N PRO A 92 15.67 -2.02 -9.52
CA PRO A 92 16.07 -2.30 -8.14
C PRO A 92 15.33 -3.53 -7.59
N ALA A 93 15.96 -4.22 -6.64
CA ALA A 93 15.26 -5.23 -5.88
C ALA A 93 14.11 -4.60 -5.06
N PRO A 94 13.01 -5.33 -4.82
CA PRO A 94 11.88 -4.79 -4.07
C PRO A 94 12.29 -4.33 -2.67
N LYS A 95 11.97 -3.08 -2.34
CA LYS A 95 12.15 -2.52 -1.00
C LYS A 95 11.18 -3.15 0.00
N PHE A 96 9.97 -3.40 -0.47
CA PHE A 96 8.89 -4.02 0.28
C PHE A 96 8.10 -4.95 -0.62
N ALA A 97 7.60 -6.05 -0.07
CA ALA A 97 6.54 -6.84 -0.67
C ALA A 97 5.58 -7.35 0.41
N LEU A 98 4.34 -7.59 0.00
CA LEU A 98 3.35 -8.29 0.79
C LEU A 98 2.77 -9.42 -0.05
N GLU A 99 2.67 -10.58 0.58
CA GLU A 99 2.01 -11.78 0.04
C GLU A 99 0.85 -12.18 0.93
N VAL A 100 -0.29 -12.46 0.34
CA VAL A 100 -1.46 -13.00 1.03
C VAL A 100 -1.40 -14.51 0.98
N VAL A 101 -1.25 -15.13 2.14
CA VAL A 101 -1.15 -16.59 2.24
C VAL A 101 -2.44 -17.26 1.79
N THR A 102 -2.30 -18.22 0.87
CA THR A 102 -3.38 -18.99 0.29
C THR A 102 -3.49 -20.40 0.86
N SER A 103 -4.20 -21.27 0.16
CA SER A 103 -4.28 -22.70 0.50
C SER A 103 -2.95 -23.43 0.35
N ASP A 104 -2.04 -22.95 -0.52
CA ASP A 104 -0.68 -23.51 -0.68
C ASP A 104 0.31 -22.86 0.30
N ALA A 105 0.07 -23.09 1.58
CA ALA A 105 0.86 -22.49 2.66
C ALA A 105 2.36 -22.89 2.64
N LEU A 106 2.75 -24.02 2.03
CA LEU A 106 4.16 -24.41 1.91
C LEU A 106 4.92 -23.49 0.97
N LYS A 107 4.34 -23.22 -0.20
CA LYS A 107 4.89 -22.26 -1.16
C LYS A 107 5.04 -20.88 -0.54
N ASP A 108 3.98 -20.41 0.11
CA ASP A 108 3.93 -19.05 0.64
C ASP A 108 4.92 -18.84 1.81
N TYR A 109 5.07 -19.81 2.71
CA TYR A 109 5.94 -19.66 3.88
C TYR A 109 7.42 -20.04 3.67
N ASP A 110 7.72 -20.87 2.68
CA ASP A 110 9.08 -21.40 2.48
C ASP A 110 9.70 -20.90 1.17
N ASP A 111 9.02 -21.06 0.03
CA ASP A 111 9.60 -20.76 -1.28
C ASP A 111 9.69 -19.25 -1.55
N ILE A 112 8.61 -18.51 -1.27
CA ILE A 112 8.57 -17.05 -1.55
C ILE A 112 9.63 -16.30 -0.74
N PRO A 113 9.78 -16.50 0.59
CA PRO A 113 10.83 -15.85 1.35
C PRO A 113 12.23 -16.20 0.85
N ALA A 114 12.48 -17.46 0.46
CA ALA A 114 13.77 -17.89 -0.08
C ALA A 114 14.09 -17.18 -1.40
N ILE A 115 13.14 -17.09 -2.32
CA ILE A 115 13.30 -16.38 -3.59
C ILE A 115 13.50 -14.89 -3.32
N PHE A 116 12.65 -14.27 -2.51
CA PHE A 116 12.69 -12.84 -2.20
C PHE A 116 14.04 -12.45 -1.55
N GLY A 117 14.53 -13.28 -0.65
CA GLY A 117 15.88 -13.13 -0.09
C GLY A 117 16.98 -13.23 -1.14
N ARG A 118 16.90 -14.18 -2.08
CA ARG A 118 17.87 -14.37 -3.16
C ARG A 118 17.94 -13.21 -4.14
N ILE A 119 16.82 -12.61 -4.48
CA ILE A 119 16.76 -11.47 -5.42
C ILE A 119 17.17 -10.14 -4.81
N GLY A 120 17.55 -10.11 -3.54
CA GLY A 120 17.98 -8.89 -2.87
C GLY A 120 16.86 -8.09 -2.21
N GLY A 121 15.65 -8.63 -2.12
CA GLY A 121 14.51 -7.96 -1.48
C GLY A 121 14.82 -7.55 -0.05
N HIS A 122 14.26 -6.42 0.41
CA HIS A 122 14.58 -5.86 1.72
C HIS A 122 13.61 -6.31 2.81
N GLU A 123 12.31 -6.15 2.63
CA GLU A 123 11.28 -6.56 3.59
C GLU A 123 10.14 -7.29 2.88
N LEU A 124 9.77 -8.46 3.39
CA LEU A 124 8.62 -9.25 2.94
C LEU A 124 7.69 -9.48 4.11
N VAL A 125 6.41 -9.19 3.91
CA VAL A 125 5.36 -9.46 4.88
C VAL A 125 4.41 -10.51 4.29
N LEU A 126 4.29 -11.64 4.96
CA LEU A 126 3.25 -12.62 4.68
C LEU A 126 2.04 -12.27 5.55
N PHE A 127 0.90 -12.07 4.93
CA PHE A 127 -0.37 -11.85 5.60
C PHE A 127 -1.28 -13.05 5.41
N ASP A 128 -1.61 -13.70 6.52
CA ASP A 128 -2.52 -14.85 6.53
C ASP A 128 -3.86 -14.45 7.16
N PRO A 129 -4.88 -14.12 6.35
CA PRO A 129 -6.18 -13.71 6.84
C PRO A 129 -6.93 -14.83 7.57
N GLU A 130 -6.59 -16.09 7.30
CA GLU A 130 -7.23 -17.28 7.86
C GLU A 130 -6.45 -17.91 9.02
N ALA A 131 -5.29 -17.36 9.39
CA ALA A 131 -4.48 -17.88 10.48
C ALA A 131 -5.28 -17.91 11.79
N ARG A 132 -5.40 -19.10 12.37
CA ARG A 132 -6.05 -19.30 13.68
C ARG A 132 -5.05 -19.03 14.79
N PRO A 133 -5.45 -18.38 15.90
CA PRO A 133 -4.56 -18.10 17.04
C PRO A 133 -3.89 -19.35 17.63
N THR A 134 -4.52 -20.52 17.48
CA THR A 134 -3.99 -21.81 17.94
C THR A 134 -3.00 -22.46 16.99
N SER A 135 -2.82 -21.94 15.76
CA SER A 135 -1.89 -22.49 14.80
C SER A 135 -0.44 -22.21 15.23
N ARG A 136 0.39 -23.25 15.20
CA ARG A 136 1.84 -23.12 15.40
C ARG A 136 2.61 -22.86 14.11
N LYS A 137 2.01 -23.19 12.96
CA LYS A 137 2.67 -23.09 11.63
C LYS A 137 2.26 -21.82 10.89
N ARG A 138 1.00 -21.41 11.02
CA ARG A 138 0.43 -20.23 10.35
C ARG A 138 0.28 -19.11 11.36
N ALA A 139 0.61 -17.87 10.98
CA ALA A 139 0.44 -16.69 11.81
C ALA A 139 -0.17 -15.57 10.96
N ARG A 140 -0.94 -14.66 11.59
CA ARG A 140 -1.60 -13.56 10.86
C ARG A 140 -0.60 -12.71 10.11
N PHE A 141 0.54 -12.42 10.73
CA PHE A 141 1.65 -11.76 10.08
C PHE A 141 2.94 -12.53 10.33
N THR A 142 3.74 -12.65 9.26
CA THR A 142 5.11 -13.13 9.33
C THR A 142 5.99 -12.16 8.55
N VAL A 143 7.00 -11.59 9.19
CA VAL A 143 7.85 -10.56 8.61
C VAL A 143 9.26 -11.10 8.44
N PHE A 144 9.77 -11.01 7.22
CA PHE A 144 11.16 -11.26 6.89
C PHE A 144 11.83 -9.95 6.52
N ARG A 145 13.09 -9.78 6.93
CA ARG A 145 13.84 -8.55 6.68
C ARG A 145 15.29 -8.83 6.40
N ARG A 146 15.88 -8.02 5.53
CA ARG A 146 17.30 -8.05 5.24
C ARG A 146 18.07 -7.22 6.27
N GLY A 147 18.93 -7.87 7.01
CA GLY A 147 19.87 -7.25 7.95
C GLY A 147 21.31 -7.59 7.61
N ALA A 148 22.22 -7.32 8.52
CA ALA A 148 23.66 -7.61 8.36
C ALA A 148 23.97 -9.10 8.15
N GLN A 149 23.14 -9.99 8.68
CA GLN A 149 23.29 -11.45 8.55
C GLN A 149 22.48 -12.06 7.38
N GLY A 150 21.97 -11.22 6.48
CA GLY A 150 21.17 -11.65 5.34
C GLY A 150 19.67 -11.45 5.54
N PHE A 151 18.88 -12.15 4.74
CA PHE A 151 17.42 -12.10 4.77
C PHE A 151 16.88 -13.17 5.73
N GLN A 152 16.14 -12.76 6.75
CA GLN A 152 15.71 -13.68 7.82
C GLN A 152 14.37 -13.31 8.41
N LEU A 153 13.70 -14.26 9.03
CA LEU A 153 12.50 -14.06 9.82
C LEU A 153 12.81 -13.16 11.03
N VAL A 154 12.09 -12.05 11.16
CA VAL A 154 12.25 -11.09 12.27
C VAL A 154 11.04 -11.05 13.21
N GLU A 155 9.85 -11.34 12.70
CA GLU A 155 8.64 -11.35 13.51
C GLU A 155 7.62 -12.35 12.98
N ARG A 156 6.93 -13.02 13.90
CA ARG A 156 5.76 -13.87 13.62
C ARG A 156 4.72 -13.65 14.71
N THR A 157 3.53 -13.19 14.34
CA THR A 157 2.51 -12.82 15.32
C THR A 157 1.09 -13.13 14.85
N HIS A 158 0.19 -13.42 15.80
CA HIS A 158 -1.25 -13.44 15.61
C HIS A 158 -1.91 -12.10 15.96
N GLY A 159 -1.12 -11.10 16.37
CA GLY A 159 -1.57 -9.74 16.59
C GLY A 159 -2.29 -9.13 15.39
N ASP A 160 -2.95 -8.01 15.60
CA ASP A 160 -3.68 -7.31 14.52
C ASP A 160 -2.76 -6.40 13.69
N ARG A 161 -1.47 -6.25 14.06
CA ARG A 161 -0.54 -5.33 13.38
C ARG A 161 0.91 -5.80 13.47
N VAL A 162 1.71 -5.33 12.51
CA VAL A 162 3.17 -5.44 12.49
C VAL A 162 3.80 -4.15 11.98
N ARG A 163 5.02 -3.86 12.45
CA ARG A 163 5.76 -2.69 11.99
C ARG A 163 6.50 -3.00 10.70
N SER A 164 6.22 -2.26 9.62
CA SER A 164 7.05 -2.24 8.42
C SER A 164 8.14 -1.17 8.57
N GLU A 165 9.40 -1.59 8.56
CA GLU A 165 10.54 -0.66 8.52
C GLU A 165 10.74 -0.10 7.11
N ALA A 166 10.49 -0.91 6.08
CA ALA A 166 10.62 -0.50 4.70
C ALA A 166 9.67 0.64 4.33
N LEU A 167 8.44 0.59 4.84
CA LEU A 167 7.44 1.64 4.62
C LEU A 167 7.49 2.74 5.70
N GLY A 168 8.03 2.45 6.88
CA GLY A 168 8.05 3.38 8.00
C GLY A 168 6.68 3.58 8.67
N CYS A 169 5.77 2.60 8.56
CA CYS A 169 4.41 2.63 9.14
C CYS A 169 4.01 1.24 9.67
N TRP A 170 2.83 1.15 10.25
CA TRP A 170 2.24 -0.13 10.64
C TRP A 170 1.38 -0.70 9.51
N LEU A 171 1.42 -2.01 9.37
CA LEU A 171 0.44 -2.79 8.62
C LEU A 171 -0.55 -3.35 9.62
N ARG A 172 -1.82 -3.00 9.49
CA ARG A 172 -2.88 -3.38 10.42
C ARG A 172 -3.95 -4.19 9.72
N ALA A 173 -4.27 -5.37 10.28
CA ALA A 173 -5.41 -6.17 9.85
C ALA A 173 -6.70 -5.55 10.40
N VAL A 174 -7.64 -5.23 9.52
CA VAL A 174 -8.97 -4.69 9.85
C VAL A 174 -10.05 -5.57 9.28
N GLY A 175 -11.23 -5.59 9.92
CA GLY A 175 -12.34 -6.46 9.53
C GLY A 175 -12.18 -7.91 10.02
N GLU A 176 -13.15 -8.74 9.69
CA GLU A 176 -13.22 -10.14 10.10
C GLU A 176 -13.58 -11.06 8.92
N GLY A 177 -13.17 -12.33 9.01
CA GLY A 177 -13.48 -13.34 7.98
C GLY A 177 -13.09 -12.86 6.57
N ALA A 178 -13.99 -12.99 5.62
CA ALA A 178 -13.80 -12.59 4.22
C ALA A 178 -13.67 -11.06 4.02
N SER A 179 -14.09 -10.24 5.01
CA SER A 179 -13.92 -8.78 4.96
C SER A 179 -12.57 -8.30 5.49
N ARG A 180 -11.69 -9.22 5.93
CA ARG A 180 -10.39 -8.85 6.48
C ARG A 180 -9.50 -8.24 5.43
N ARG A 181 -8.93 -7.08 5.74
CA ARG A 181 -8.04 -6.30 4.86
C ARG A 181 -6.81 -5.86 5.63
N VAL A 182 -5.77 -5.46 4.90
CA VAL A 182 -4.60 -4.79 5.46
C VAL A 182 -4.71 -3.30 5.20
N ARG A 183 -4.54 -2.49 6.24
CA ARG A 183 -4.50 -1.04 6.17
C ARG A 183 -3.15 -0.53 6.68
N LEU A 184 -2.77 0.67 6.27
CA LEU A 184 -1.65 1.38 6.87
C LEU A 184 -2.13 2.13 8.11
N ALA A 185 -1.31 2.15 9.18
CA ALA A 185 -1.51 3.00 10.32
C ALA A 185 -0.22 3.77 10.62
N ILE A 186 -0.35 5.04 10.99
CA ILE A 186 0.73 6.04 10.87
C ILE A 186 1.21 6.62 12.19
N ASP A 187 0.48 6.42 13.27
CA ASP A 187 0.87 6.84 14.61
C ASP A 187 1.88 5.87 15.26
N GLU A 188 2.39 6.24 16.41
CA GLU A 188 3.40 5.46 17.14
C GLU A 188 2.93 4.05 17.49
N HIS A 189 1.64 3.89 17.79
CA HIS A 189 1.07 2.63 18.25
C HIS A 189 0.33 1.83 17.17
N GLY A 190 0.15 2.40 15.96
CA GLY A 190 -0.56 1.77 14.85
C GLY A 190 -2.09 1.78 15.03
N ASP A 191 -2.63 2.76 15.72
CA ASP A 191 -4.07 2.89 15.97
C ASP A 191 -4.76 3.81 14.97
N VAL A 192 -4.07 4.83 14.47
CA VAL A 192 -4.59 5.80 13.51
C VAL A 192 -4.35 5.32 12.08
N LEU A 193 -5.42 4.92 11.41
CA LEU A 193 -5.34 4.47 10.02
C LEU A 193 -5.03 5.63 9.07
N PHE A 194 -4.13 5.40 8.13
CA PHE A 194 -3.96 6.30 7.00
C PHE A 194 -5.21 6.23 6.11
N PRO A 195 -5.85 7.37 5.80
CA PRO A 195 -7.12 7.36 5.10
C PRO A 195 -6.97 6.86 3.66
N THR A 196 -7.95 6.12 3.18
CA THR A 196 -8.12 5.86 1.76
C THR A 196 -8.47 7.15 1.02
N GLU A 197 -8.40 7.14 -0.31
CA GLU A 197 -8.79 8.31 -1.10
C GLU A 197 -10.25 8.70 -0.87
N ALA A 198 -11.14 7.71 -0.78
CA ALA A 198 -12.56 7.95 -0.51
C ALA A 198 -12.78 8.57 0.87
N GLU A 199 -12.13 8.03 1.92
CA GLU A 199 -12.20 8.57 3.29
C GLU A 199 -11.64 10.00 3.38
N ALA A 200 -10.53 10.28 2.67
CA ALA A 200 -9.96 11.62 2.63
C ALA A 200 -10.90 12.62 1.94
N LEU A 201 -11.47 12.24 0.80
CA LEU A 201 -12.43 13.08 0.07
C LEU A 201 -13.70 13.35 0.88
N GLU A 202 -14.19 12.36 1.61
CA GLU A 202 -15.35 12.51 2.50
C GLU A 202 -15.04 13.47 3.66
N ALA A 203 -13.87 13.34 4.28
CA ALA A 203 -13.42 14.26 5.33
C ALA A 203 -13.28 15.70 4.82
N ASP A 204 -12.71 15.90 3.62
CA ASP A 204 -12.58 17.21 3.00
C ASP A 204 -13.95 17.84 2.70
N ARG A 205 -14.91 17.05 2.22
CA ARG A 205 -16.30 17.52 1.98
C ARG A 205 -16.97 17.95 3.29
N ALA A 206 -16.87 17.12 4.33
CA ALA A 206 -17.45 17.44 5.64
C ALA A 206 -16.83 18.72 6.24
N ALA A 207 -15.50 18.88 6.12
CA ALA A 207 -14.81 20.09 6.54
C ALA A 207 -15.26 21.33 5.76
N ALA A 208 -15.42 21.21 4.43
CA ALA A 208 -15.90 22.31 3.58
C ALA A 208 -17.34 22.71 3.91
N GLU A 209 -18.23 21.76 4.18
CA GLU A 209 -19.61 22.01 4.61
C GLU A 209 -19.66 22.75 5.96
N THR A 210 -18.86 22.29 6.92
CA THR A 210 -18.74 22.93 8.24
C THR A 210 -18.23 24.37 8.12
N ALA A 211 -17.21 24.59 7.28
CA ALA A 211 -16.65 25.93 7.05
C ALA A 211 -17.69 26.86 6.39
N ARG A 212 -18.48 26.37 5.42
CA ARG A 212 -19.56 27.13 4.78
C ARG A 212 -20.64 27.52 5.80
N ALA A 213 -21.10 26.57 6.60
CA ALA A 213 -22.12 26.83 7.62
C ALA A 213 -21.62 27.88 8.64
N SER A 214 -20.37 27.78 9.09
CA SER A 214 -19.77 28.76 9.99
C SER A 214 -19.65 30.15 9.37
N ALA A 215 -19.23 30.24 8.10
CA ALA A 215 -19.15 31.51 7.38
C ALA A 215 -20.53 32.17 7.18
N GLU A 216 -21.54 31.38 6.90
CA GLU A 216 -22.94 31.87 6.75
C GLU A 216 -23.51 32.41 8.07
N GLN A 217 -23.26 31.69 9.18
CA GLN A 217 -23.64 32.17 10.51
C GLN A 217 -22.90 33.46 10.90
N ALA A 218 -21.61 33.55 10.62
CA ALA A 218 -20.85 34.77 10.87
C ALA A 218 -21.36 35.96 10.04
N ARG A 219 -21.69 35.71 8.78
CA ARG A 219 -22.28 36.74 7.91
C ARG A 219 -23.65 37.21 8.43
N ALA A 220 -24.52 36.28 8.79
CA ALA A 220 -25.87 36.62 9.33
C ALA A 220 -25.74 37.43 10.63
N ALA A 221 -24.82 37.06 11.53
CA ALA A 221 -24.54 37.79 12.76
C ALA A 221 -24.04 39.23 12.48
N ALA A 222 -23.12 39.37 11.51
CA ALA A 222 -22.60 40.69 11.11
C ALA A 222 -23.70 41.58 10.46
N GLU A 223 -24.58 41.00 9.64
CA GLU A 223 -25.69 41.69 9.03
C GLU A 223 -26.68 42.15 10.10
N ALA A 224 -26.99 41.30 11.09
CA ALA A 224 -27.88 41.66 12.21
C ALA A 224 -27.30 42.81 13.08
N GLU A 225 -25.99 42.72 13.40
CA GLU A 225 -25.34 43.79 14.16
C GLU A 225 -25.26 45.11 13.39
N ASN A 226 -24.99 45.09 12.09
CA ASN A 226 -25.04 46.25 11.23
C ASN A 226 -26.45 46.87 11.18
N ALA A 227 -27.50 46.08 11.13
CA ALA A 227 -28.88 46.55 11.17
C ALA A 227 -29.21 47.24 12.49
N ARG A 228 -28.75 46.63 13.62
CA ARG A 228 -28.91 47.19 14.96
C ARG A 228 -28.19 48.57 15.10
N LEU A 229 -26.96 48.64 14.68
CA LEU A 229 -26.16 49.89 14.75
C LEU A 229 -26.79 50.98 13.87
N ARG A 230 -27.29 50.64 12.69
CA ARG A 230 -28.01 51.62 11.82
C ARG A 230 -29.27 52.15 12.49
N ALA A 231 -30.06 51.31 13.14
CA ALA A 231 -31.25 51.73 13.87
C ALA A 231 -30.92 52.66 15.05
N GLU A 232 -29.84 52.35 15.81
CA GLU A 232 -29.37 53.17 16.91
C GLU A 232 -28.90 54.54 16.43
N ILE A 233 -28.16 54.62 15.33
CA ILE A 233 -27.72 55.87 14.71
C ILE A 233 -28.93 56.75 14.30
N GLU A 234 -29.95 56.13 13.70
CA GLU A 234 -31.14 56.85 13.29
C GLU A 234 -31.94 57.38 14.47
N GLU A 235 -32.06 56.64 15.56
CA GLU A 235 -32.66 57.07 16.80
C GLU A 235 -31.92 58.27 17.45
N LEU A 236 -30.57 58.17 17.50
CA LEU A 236 -29.75 59.25 17.99
C LEU A 236 -29.86 60.55 17.16
N ARG A 237 -29.98 60.41 15.84
CA ARG A 237 -30.24 61.57 14.95
C ARG A 237 -31.58 62.21 15.21
N ARG A 238 -32.67 61.43 15.45
CA ARG A 238 -33.99 61.97 15.80
C ARG A 238 -34.04 62.72 17.14
N ARG A 239 -33.19 62.29 18.11
CA ARG A 239 -33.12 62.95 19.43
C ARG A 239 -32.33 64.28 19.43
N ARG A 240 -31.54 64.56 18.39
CA ARG A 240 -30.70 65.75 18.26
C ARG A 240 -31.28 66.84 17.34
N GLY A 241 -32.29 66.56 16.62
CA GLY A 241 -33.07 67.54 15.80
C GLY A 241 -34.33 67.99 16.50
#